data_61beeb9612fd4f48942ef002186fde55
#
_entry.id   61beeb9612fd4f48942ef002186fde55
#
_cell.length_a   1.000
_cell.length_b   1.000
_cell.length_c   1.000
_cell.angle_alpha   90.00
_cell.angle_beta   90.00
_cell.angle_gamma   90.00
#
_symmetry.space_group_name_H-M   'P 1'
#
loop_
_entity.id
_entity.type
_entity.pdbx_description
1 polymer ?
#
loop_
_entity_poly.entity_id
_entity_poly.type
_entity_poly.pdbx_seq_one_letter_code
_entity_poly.pdbx_strand_id
1 'polypeptide(L)'
;YLKYTQFCYSIEVLVLRRKGKCTDGFSVRQVDMIGYIEPEKKELKIREFDLYNSYYCGLCKEVGENYGQVCRMWLSNDMAFLALFLGALTDAEDKIKYEHCIIHPMKKKPVEVEAQSVKYASDMMMILRGEKFIDDLRDGDKSKWIGKLAGIARKYEKAANIHPAEAKMINDALQIIYEYEVPGKSDVRHMAEAFGKMMEVVFTGYAIAKEQEASIGSFANNLGRWLYMIDILDDFEDDKNAKRFNPICDLGITDRDKAKDLVEPALYFYLGEMLKAYDLIQFKKNKEIIDNVVYLGLRR
;
A
#
# COMPACT_ATOMS: atom_id res chain seq x y z
N TYR A 1 15.46 6.43 -25.33
CA TYR A 1 14.72 6.98 -24.18
C TYR A 1 13.31 6.36 -24.05
N LEU A 2 12.62 6.08 -25.14
CA LEU A 2 11.26 5.50 -25.18
C LEU A 2 11.19 3.97 -24.91
N LYS A 3 12.28 3.23 -25.08
CA LYS A 3 12.26 1.75 -24.98
C LYS A 3 12.26 1.21 -23.54
N TYR A 4 12.78 1.94 -22.55
CA TYR A 4 12.85 1.47 -21.16
C TYR A 4 11.62 1.83 -20.33
N THR A 5 11.01 2.99 -20.56
CA THR A 5 9.69 3.32 -20.02
C THR A 5 8.61 2.37 -20.56
N GLN A 6 8.73 1.97 -21.84
CA GLN A 6 7.85 0.98 -22.48
C GLN A 6 8.06 -0.44 -21.94
N PHE A 7 9.23 -0.77 -21.40
CA PHE A 7 9.51 -2.09 -20.81
C PHE A 7 8.90 -2.22 -19.40
N CYS A 8 8.96 -1.18 -18.56
CA CYS A 8 8.25 -1.15 -17.27
C CYS A 8 6.74 -1.15 -17.48
N TYR A 9 6.23 -0.31 -18.38
CA TYR A 9 4.80 -0.30 -18.77
C TYR A 9 4.34 -1.62 -19.41
N SER A 10 5.22 -2.29 -20.17
CA SER A 10 4.89 -3.57 -20.83
C SER A 10 4.83 -4.74 -19.85
N ILE A 11 5.53 -4.71 -18.73
CA ILE A 11 5.47 -5.75 -17.70
C ILE A 11 4.22 -5.55 -16.83
N GLU A 12 3.88 -4.32 -16.46
CA GLU A 12 2.58 -4.02 -15.83
C GLU A 12 1.40 -4.40 -16.74
N VAL A 13 1.46 -4.01 -18.01
CA VAL A 13 0.44 -4.37 -19.02
C VAL A 13 0.44 -5.87 -19.35
N LEU A 14 1.57 -6.59 -19.25
CA LEU A 14 1.62 -8.04 -19.46
C LEU A 14 1.06 -8.82 -18.27
N VAL A 15 1.23 -8.34 -17.05
CA VAL A 15 0.57 -8.90 -15.87
C VAL A 15 -0.94 -8.63 -15.91
N LEU A 16 -1.34 -7.42 -16.34
CA LEU A 16 -2.75 -7.03 -16.48
C LEU A 16 -3.44 -7.67 -17.72
N ARG A 17 -2.73 -7.88 -18.83
CA ARG A 17 -3.32 -8.46 -20.08
C ARG A 17 -3.46 -9.99 -20.07
N ARG A 18 -2.88 -10.74 -19.13
CA ARG A 18 -3.11 -12.20 -19.02
C ARG A 18 -4.36 -12.59 -18.24
N LYS A 19 -5.21 -11.64 -17.82
CA LYS A 19 -6.53 -11.89 -17.19
C LYS A 19 -7.65 -12.23 -18.19
N GLY A 20 -7.35 -12.83 -19.32
CA GLY A 20 -8.36 -13.29 -20.28
C GLY A 20 -8.41 -14.80 -20.33
N LYS A 21 -9.19 -15.42 -19.46
CA LYS A 21 -9.99 -16.65 -19.52
C LYS A 21 -10.02 -17.32 -18.16
N CYS A 22 -10.96 -16.95 -17.33
CA CYS A 22 -11.46 -17.81 -16.27
C CYS A 22 -12.76 -18.41 -16.73
N THR A 23 -12.78 -19.74 -16.84
CA THR A 23 -13.97 -20.57 -16.78
C THR A 23 -14.29 -20.76 -15.30
N ASP A 24 -15.48 -20.33 -14.89
CA ASP A 24 -16.20 -20.76 -13.67
C ASP A 24 -15.43 -20.79 -12.34
N GLY A 25 -14.67 -19.75 -12.03
CA GLY A 25 -14.05 -19.55 -10.72
C GLY A 25 -14.31 -18.12 -10.24
N PHE A 26 -14.93 -17.98 -9.09
CA PHE A 26 -15.07 -16.70 -8.40
C PHE A 26 -13.68 -16.12 -8.17
N SER A 27 -13.33 -15.04 -8.82
CA SER A 27 -12.07 -14.33 -8.57
C SER A 27 -12.29 -13.40 -7.39
N VAL A 28 -11.61 -13.66 -6.27
CA VAL A 28 -11.55 -12.77 -5.12
C VAL A 28 -10.98 -11.41 -5.56
N ARG A 29 -11.54 -10.35 -5.01
CA ARG A 29 -11.10 -9.00 -5.31
C ARG A 29 -9.67 -8.78 -4.82
N GLN A 30 -8.85 -8.22 -5.66
CA GLN A 30 -7.53 -7.75 -5.27
C GLN A 30 -7.66 -6.36 -4.66
N VAL A 31 -7.46 -6.21 -3.36
CA VAL A 31 -7.23 -4.90 -2.74
C VAL A 31 -5.82 -4.46 -3.11
N ASP A 32 -5.70 -3.67 -4.15
CA ASP A 32 -4.44 -3.07 -4.55
C ASP A 32 -4.24 -1.77 -3.78
N MET A 33 -3.48 -1.79 -2.68
CA MET A 33 -3.07 -0.62 -1.89
C MET A 33 -2.08 0.27 -2.67
N ILE A 34 -2.31 0.55 -3.95
CA ILE A 34 -1.28 1.15 -4.79
C ILE A 34 -1.79 2.45 -5.40
N GLY A 35 -1.17 3.56 -5.00
CA GLY A 35 -1.23 4.79 -5.76
C GLY A 35 -2.14 5.89 -5.25
N TYR A 36 -2.83 5.71 -4.11
CA TYR A 36 -3.69 6.76 -3.55
C TYR A 36 -2.94 7.74 -2.65
N ILE A 37 -1.78 7.34 -2.11
CA ILE A 37 -0.98 8.17 -1.20
C ILE A 37 0.22 8.73 -1.98
N GLU A 38 0.02 9.85 -2.67
CA GLU A 38 1.06 10.52 -3.44
C GLU A 38 1.20 12.00 -3.04
N PRO A 39 2.42 12.56 -3.08
CA PRO A 39 2.60 13.98 -2.85
C PRO A 39 2.06 14.81 -4.02
N GLU A 40 1.49 15.98 -3.71
CA GLU A 40 1.22 17.00 -4.71
C GLU A 40 2.54 17.68 -5.11
N LYS A 41 3.15 17.14 -6.15
CA LYS A 41 4.51 17.52 -6.59
C LYS A 41 4.67 19.00 -6.93
N LYS A 42 3.61 19.65 -7.39
CA LYS A 42 3.63 21.06 -7.80
C LYS A 42 3.71 22.02 -6.60
N GLU A 43 3.27 21.55 -5.44
CA GLU A 43 3.24 22.33 -4.20
C GLU A 43 4.45 22.06 -3.30
N LEU A 44 5.34 21.12 -3.66
CA LEU A 44 6.58 20.88 -2.95
C LEU A 44 7.72 21.76 -3.47
N LYS A 45 8.54 22.26 -2.55
CA LYS A 45 9.85 22.81 -2.93
C LYS A 45 10.73 21.70 -3.49
N ILE A 46 11.65 22.07 -4.38
CA ILE A 46 12.57 21.11 -5.03
C ILE A 46 13.29 20.24 -3.97
N ARG A 47 13.78 20.84 -2.89
CA ARG A 47 14.47 20.11 -1.81
C ARG A 47 13.56 19.11 -1.08
N GLU A 48 12.29 19.42 -0.91
CA GLU A 48 11.29 18.57 -0.25
C GLU A 48 10.94 17.40 -1.16
N PHE A 49 10.79 17.66 -2.46
CA PHE A 49 10.59 16.62 -3.44
C PHE A 49 11.81 15.70 -3.59
N ASP A 50 13.03 16.24 -3.54
CA ASP A 50 14.26 15.44 -3.54
C ASP A 50 14.35 14.57 -2.28
N LEU A 51 13.95 15.09 -1.12
CA LEU A 51 13.90 14.32 0.11
C LEU A 51 12.86 13.20 0.04
N TYR A 52 11.64 13.45 -0.44
CA TYR A 52 10.64 12.41 -0.67
C TYR A 52 11.18 11.32 -1.61
N ASN A 53 11.82 11.72 -2.72
CA ASN A 53 12.45 10.80 -3.65
C ASN A 53 13.59 10.00 -2.99
N SER A 54 14.30 10.56 -2.02
CA SER A 54 15.37 9.84 -1.33
C SER A 54 14.83 8.67 -0.51
N TYR A 55 13.69 8.82 0.16
CA TYR A 55 13.00 7.74 0.85
C TYR A 55 12.46 6.68 -0.13
N TYR A 56 11.86 7.10 -1.24
CA TYR A 56 11.41 6.19 -2.30
C TYR A 56 12.57 5.37 -2.88
N CYS A 57 13.68 6.02 -3.20
CA CYS A 57 14.88 5.35 -3.74
C CYS A 57 15.59 4.51 -2.67
N GLY A 58 15.60 4.95 -1.40
CA GLY A 58 16.10 4.20 -0.25
C GLY A 58 15.32 2.90 -0.08
N LEU A 59 13.99 2.99 -0.07
CA LEU A 59 13.11 1.81 -0.01
C LEU A 59 13.34 0.87 -1.20
N CYS A 60 13.46 1.41 -2.41
CA CYS A 60 13.77 0.63 -3.61
C CYS A 60 15.10 -0.15 -3.46
N LYS A 61 16.14 0.50 -2.92
CA LYS A 61 17.44 -0.12 -2.67
C LYS A 61 17.35 -1.19 -1.60
N GLU A 62 16.75 -0.88 -0.46
CA GLU A 62 16.57 -1.79 0.68
C GLU A 62 15.83 -3.08 0.28
N VAL A 63 14.72 -2.94 -0.46
CA VAL A 63 13.97 -4.08 -1.01
C VAL A 63 14.83 -4.91 -1.95
N GLY A 64 15.61 -4.26 -2.82
CA GLY A 64 16.47 -4.97 -3.78
C GLY A 64 17.59 -5.75 -3.11
N GLU A 65 18.16 -5.23 -2.03
CA GLU A 65 19.26 -5.85 -1.29
C GLU A 65 18.76 -6.98 -0.38
N ASN A 66 17.66 -6.78 0.33
CA ASN A 66 17.16 -7.74 1.32
C ASN A 66 16.24 -8.81 0.75
N TYR A 67 15.46 -8.47 -0.29
CA TYR A 67 14.42 -9.33 -0.85
C TYR A 67 14.64 -9.67 -2.33
N GLY A 68 15.64 -9.04 -2.97
CA GLY A 68 16.04 -9.29 -4.35
C GLY A 68 15.39 -8.36 -5.36
N GLN A 69 16.05 -8.26 -6.53
CA GLN A 69 15.76 -7.24 -7.53
C GLN A 69 14.31 -7.28 -8.07
N VAL A 70 13.70 -8.46 -8.16
CA VAL A 70 12.32 -8.62 -8.64
C VAL A 70 11.32 -7.96 -7.69
N CYS A 71 11.57 -7.93 -6.38
CA CYS A 71 10.67 -7.33 -5.40
C CYS A 71 10.59 -5.80 -5.51
N ARG A 72 11.56 -5.15 -6.17
CA ARG A 72 11.50 -3.72 -6.50
C ARG A 72 10.28 -3.35 -7.36
N MET A 73 9.70 -4.32 -8.08
CA MET A 73 8.49 -4.10 -8.88
C MET A 73 7.22 -3.90 -8.03
N TRP A 74 7.29 -4.21 -6.73
CA TRP A 74 6.19 -4.01 -5.79
C TRP A 74 6.27 -2.69 -5.04
N LEU A 75 7.28 -1.88 -5.35
CA LEU A 75 7.47 -0.59 -4.75
C LEU A 75 6.27 0.33 -5.05
N SER A 76 5.75 0.98 -4.01
CA SER A 76 4.66 1.94 -4.12
C SER A 76 4.97 3.25 -3.40
N ASN A 77 4.25 4.31 -3.76
CA ASN A 77 4.33 5.57 -3.05
C ASN A 77 3.79 5.46 -1.63
N ASP A 78 2.80 4.58 -1.38
CA ASP A 78 2.24 4.34 -0.05
C ASP A 78 3.31 3.84 0.93
N MET A 79 4.16 2.91 0.50
CA MET A 79 5.26 2.40 1.33
C MET A 79 6.39 3.42 1.49
N ALA A 80 6.64 4.26 0.49
CA ALA A 80 7.58 5.37 0.62
C ALA A 80 7.05 6.44 1.59
N PHE A 81 5.74 6.71 1.56
CA PHE A 81 5.08 7.56 2.54
C PHE A 81 5.17 6.98 3.96
N LEU A 82 4.91 5.68 4.14
CA LEU A 82 5.09 5.00 5.43
C LEU A 82 6.52 5.20 5.96
N ALA A 83 7.54 4.97 5.12
CA ALA A 83 8.93 5.14 5.52
C ALA A 83 9.24 6.59 5.95
N LEU A 84 8.77 7.58 5.17
CA LEU A 84 8.93 9.00 5.47
C LEU A 84 8.19 9.41 6.74
N PHE A 85 6.93 8.99 6.88
CA PHE A 85 6.07 9.29 8.04
C PHE A 85 6.72 8.79 9.34
N LEU A 86 7.13 7.53 9.37
CA LEU A 86 7.77 6.93 10.54
C LEU A 86 9.17 7.52 10.79
N GLY A 87 9.92 7.83 9.74
CA GLY A 87 11.20 8.51 9.84
C GLY A 87 11.10 9.92 10.42
N ALA A 88 9.99 10.61 10.16
CA ALA A 88 9.75 11.96 10.67
C ALA A 88 9.40 12.02 12.17
N LEU A 89 9.08 10.89 12.80
CA LEU A 89 8.85 10.79 14.25
C LEU A 89 10.18 10.81 15.06
N THR A 90 11.33 10.73 14.40
CA THR A 90 12.64 10.64 15.02
C THR A 90 13.45 11.91 14.84
N ASP A 91 14.35 12.21 15.80
CA ASP A 91 15.33 13.30 15.71
C ASP A 91 16.57 12.90 14.86
N ALA A 92 16.66 11.65 14.40
CA ALA A 92 17.78 11.19 13.58
C ALA A 92 17.83 11.96 12.25
N GLU A 93 19.00 12.47 11.87
CA GLU A 93 19.20 13.17 10.62
C GLU A 93 19.03 12.23 9.42
N ASP A 94 18.43 12.76 8.33
CA ASP A 94 18.34 12.04 7.07
C ASP A 94 19.71 11.96 6.39
N LYS A 95 20.16 10.77 6.07
CA LYS A 95 21.47 10.54 5.43
C LYS A 95 21.31 10.21 3.97
N ILE A 96 21.40 11.23 3.14
CA ILE A 96 21.19 11.12 1.70
C ILE A 96 22.52 10.95 0.97
N LYS A 97 22.62 9.89 0.15
CA LYS A 97 23.69 9.68 -0.80
C LYS A 97 23.15 9.70 -2.22
N TYR A 98 23.95 10.22 -3.17
CA TYR A 98 23.61 10.20 -4.59
C TYR A 98 24.24 8.96 -5.24
N GLU A 99 23.42 7.99 -5.59
CA GLU A 99 23.83 6.71 -6.16
C GLU A 99 23.24 6.46 -7.55
N HIS A 100 23.91 5.65 -8.34
CA HIS A 100 23.36 5.21 -9.63
C HIS A 100 22.20 4.23 -9.41
N CYS A 101 21.08 4.53 -10.03
CA CYS A 101 19.92 3.66 -9.99
C CYS A 101 20.02 2.56 -11.05
N ILE A 102 19.75 1.31 -10.69
CA ILE A 102 19.76 0.17 -11.62
C ILE A 102 18.73 0.38 -12.75
N ILE A 103 17.59 1.03 -12.44
CA ILE A 103 16.53 1.32 -13.42
C ILE A 103 16.88 2.55 -14.25
N HIS A 104 17.64 3.50 -13.70
CA HIS A 104 18.03 4.75 -14.35
C HIS A 104 19.55 4.95 -14.30
N PRO A 105 20.33 4.10 -14.99
CA PRO A 105 21.79 4.03 -14.80
C PRO A 105 22.53 5.32 -15.21
N MET A 106 21.92 6.16 -16.04
CA MET A 106 22.53 7.41 -16.50
C MET A 106 22.40 8.58 -15.50
N LYS A 107 21.63 8.44 -14.44
CA LYS A 107 21.39 9.50 -13.45
C LYS A 107 21.64 9.00 -12.04
N LYS A 108 22.38 9.78 -11.25
CA LYS A 108 22.42 9.57 -9.81
C LYS A 108 21.11 10.03 -9.20
N LYS A 109 20.57 9.24 -8.28
CA LYS A 109 19.35 9.54 -7.52
C LYS A 109 19.68 9.76 -6.06
N PRO A 110 18.98 10.65 -5.37
CA PRO A 110 19.10 10.75 -3.92
C PRO A 110 18.55 9.45 -3.29
N VAL A 111 19.28 8.89 -2.35
CA VAL A 111 18.94 7.63 -1.67
C VAL A 111 19.14 7.84 -0.18
N GLU A 112 18.09 7.67 0.62
CA GLU A 112 18.20 7.56 2.06
C GLU A 112 18.83 6.21 2.43
N VAL A 113 19.93 6.22 3.19
CA VAL A 113 20.77 5.03 3.35
C VAL A 113 20.79 4.43 4.76
N GLU A 114 20.31 5.14 5.78
CA GLU A 114 20.42 4.69 7.19
C GLU A 114 19.09 4.71 7.96
N ALA A 115 18.01 5.22 7.37
CA ALA A 115 16.72 5.30 8.06
C ALA A 115 16.15 3.92 8.39
N GLN A 116 15.99 3.62 9.68
CA GLN A 116 15.40 2.36 10.14
C GLN A 116 13.93 2.23 9.69
N SER A 117 13.24 3.35 9.50
CA SER A 117 11.88 3.37 8.94
C SER A 117 11.81 2.86 7.51
N VAL A 118 12.85 3.05 6.70
CA VAL A 118 12.96 2.49 5.34
C VAL A 118 13.06 0.97 5.40
N LYS A 119 13.85 0.43 6.32
CA LYS A 119 13.97 -1.01 6.54
C LYS A 119 12.65 -1.60 7.01
N TYR A 120 12.03 -1.00 8.02
CA TYR A 120 10.71 -1.42 8.51
C TYR A 120 9.64 -1.40 7.39
N ALA A 121 9.56 -0.33 6.61
CA ALA A 121 8.62 -0.24 5.49
C ALA A 121 8.88 -1.30 4.41
N SER A 122 10.15 -1.68 4.18
CA SER A 122 10.48 -2.77 3.26
C SER A 122 9.98 -4.12 3.76
N ASP A 123 10.08 -4.38 5.07
CA ASP A 123 9.58 -5.59 5.70
C ASP A 123 8.05 -5.65 5.66
N MET A 124 7.36 -4.54 6.01
CA MET A 124 5.88 -4.43 5.92
C MET A 124 5.38 -4.63 4.49
N MET A 125 6.07 -4.05 3.51
CA MET A 125 5.75 -4.26 2.09
C MET A 125 5.82 -5.75 1.73
N MET A 126 6.82 -6.46 2.23
CA MET A 126 6.96 -7.90 1.96
C MET A 126 5.89 -8.74 2.64
N ILE A 127 5.46 -8.37 3.86
CA ILE A 127 4.37 -9.03 4.57
C ILE A 127 3.06 -8.84 3.80
N LEU A 128 2.69 -7.59 3.50
CA LEU A 128 1.45 -7.27 2.78
C LEU A 128 1.38 -7.94 1.40
N ARG A 129 2.49 -7.92 0.64
CA ARG A 129 2.53 -8.55 -0.69
C ARG A 129 2.62 -10.07 -0.63
N GLY A 130 3.26 -10.61 0.39
CA GLY A 130 3.35 -12.05 0.61
C GLY A 130 2.00 -12.67 0.93
N GLU A 131 1.22 -12.04 1.81
CA GLU A 131 -0.15 -12.49 2.13
C GLU A 131 -1.04 -12.50 0.89
N LYS A 132 -1.04 -11.42 0.12
CA LYS A 132 -1.76 -11.36 -1.16
C LYS A 132 -1.33 -12.46 -2.13
N PHE A 133 -0.03 -12.74 -2.20
CA PHE A 133 0.50 -13.75 -3.10
C PHE A 133 0.12 -15.17 -2.67
N ILE A 134 0.06 -15.44 -1.37
CA ILE A 134 -0.40 -16.72 -0.81
C ILE A 134 -1.87 -16.95 -1.15
N ASP A 135 -2.68 -15.89 -1.16
CA ASP A 135 -4.08 -15.94 -1.50
C ASP A 135 -4.31 -16.21 -2.99
N ASP A 136 -3.65 -15.47 -3.88
CA ASP A 136 -3.66 -15.71 -5.34
C ASP A 136 -3.33 -17.19 -5.72
N LEU A 137 -2.65 -17.90 -4.81
CA LEU A 137 -2.31 -19.32 -4.97
C LEU A 137 -3.39 -20.27 -4.56
N ARG A 138 -4.18 -19.94 -3.58
CA ARG A 138 -5.32 -20.75 -3.15
C ARG A 138 -6.36 -20.81 -4.26
N ASP A 139 -6.44 -19.74 -5.08
CA ASP A 139 -7.48 -19.55 -6.11
C ASP A 139 -7.05 -19.98 -7.53
N GLY A 140 -5.78 -20.31 -7.79
CA GLY A 140 -5.22 -20.50 -9.14
C GLY A 140 -4.62 -21.85 -9.46
N ASP A 141 -4.37 -22.10 -10.77
CA ASP A 141 -3.71 -23.31 -11.29
C ASP A 141 -2.24 -23.39 -10.84
N LYS A 142 -2.01 -24.29 -9.90
CA LYS A 142 -0.77 -24.47 -9.12
C LYS A 142 0.47 -24.84 -9.94
N SER A 143 0.32 -25.30 -11.19
CA SER A 143 1.41 -25.98 -11.87
C SER A 143 2.51 -25.07 -12.45
N LYS A 144 2.19 -23.84 -12.84
CA LYS A 144 3.12 -22.93 -13.56
C LYS A 144 3.90 -21.99 -12.66
N TRP A 145 3.54 -21.89 -11.37
CA TRP A 145 4.03 -20.87 -10.45
C TRP A 145 4.88 -21.40 -9.30
N ILE A 146 4.95 -22.72 -9.09
CA ILE A 146 5.58 -23.38 -7.92
C ILE A 146 7.03 -22.91 -7.67
N GLY A 147 7.84 -22.75 -8.72
CA GLY A 147 9.22 -22.31 -8.53
C GLY A 147 9.39 -20.81 -8.16
N LYS A 148 8.49 -19.95 -8.68
CA LYS A 148 8.46 -18.51 -8.32
C LYS A 148 7.89 -18.33 -6.91
N LEU A 149 6.98 -19.18 -6.52
CA LEU A 149 6.29 -19.26 -5.24
C LEU A 149 7.22 -19.50 -4.07
N ALA A 150 8.06 -20.53 -4.14
CA ALA A 150 9.01 -20.84 -3.08
C ALA A 150 9.96 -19.64 -2.79
N GLY A 151 10.27 -18.86 -3.82
CA GLY A 151 11.08 -17.65 -3.67
C GLY A 151 10.36 -16.52 -2.93
N ILE A 152 9.07 -16.31 -3.18
CA ILE A 152 8.27 -15.26 -2.53
C ILE A 152 7.88 -15.68 -1.12
N ALA A 153 7.47 -16.92 -0.92
CA ALA A 153 7.15 -17.48 0.40
C ALA A 153 8.33 -17.32 1.38
N ARG A 154 9.56 -17.66 0.95
CA ARG A 154 10.75 -17.45 1.79
C ARG A 154 11.00 -15.99 2.17
N LYS A 155 10.69 -15.07 1.28
CA LYS A 155 10.87 -13.63 1.53
C LYS A 155 9.81 -13.11 2.50
N TYR A 156 8.57 -13.57 2.35
CA TYR A 156 7.51 -13.36 3.31
C TYR A 156 7.89 -13.91 4.69
N GLU A 157 8.29 -15.18 4.77
CA GLU A 157 8.72 -15.81 6.02
C GLU A 157 9.87 -15.06 6.68
N LYS A 158 10.83 -14.54 5.88
CA LYS A 158 11.92 -13.71 6.40
C LYS A 158 11.38 -12.45 7.09
N ALA A 159 10.47 -11.71 6.45
CA ALA A 159 9.88 -10.50 7.01
C ALA A 159 8.97 -10.82 8.21
N ALA A 160 8.13 -11.84 8.11
CA ALA A 160 7.23 -12.28 9.16
C ALA A 160 7.97 -12.78 10.41
N ASN A 161 9.14 -13.39 10.26
CA ASN A 161 9.99 -13.80 11.40
C ASN A 161 10.62 -12.60 12.12
N ILE A 162 10.83 -11.47 11.42
CA ILE A 162 11.31 -10.22 12.04
C ILE A 162 10.17 -9.52 12.77
N HIS A 163 8.94 -9.57 12.21
CA HIS A 163 7.75 -8.88 12.71
C HIS A 163 6.57 -9.86 12.90
N PRO A 164 6.69 -10.85 13.81
CA PRO A 164 5.71 -11.93 13.91
C PRO A 164 4.34 -11.48 14.42
N ALA A 165 4.30 -10.46 15.28
CA ALA A 165 3.05 -9.93 15.81
C ALA A 165 2.27 -9.18 14.72
N GLU A 166 2.96 -8.31 13.98
CA GLU A 166 2.39 -7.52 12.88
C GLU A 166 1.93 -8.45 11.75
N ALA A 167 2.73 -9.41 11.35
CA ALA A 167 2.37 -10.37 10.32
C ALA A 167 1.10 -11.16 10.69
N LYS A 168 1.02 -11.62 11.96
CA LYS A 168 -0.18 -12.32 12.43
C LYS A 168 -1.42 -11.41 12.38
N MET A 169 -1.33 -10.17 12.89
CA MET A 169 -2.47 -9.26 12.94
C MET A 169 -2.92 -8.82 11.53
N ILE A 170 -1.98 -8.65 10.60
CA ILE A 170 -2.26 -8.38 9.18
C ILE A 170 -3.00 -9.57 8.57
N ASN A 171 -2.53 -10.80 8.78
CA ASN A 171 -3.18 -12.00 8.29
C ASN A 171 -4.60 -12.13 8.87
N ASP A 172 -4.77 -11.97 10.17
CA ASP A 172 -6.08 -12.05 10.83
C ASP A 172 -7.07 -11.01 10.23
N ALA A 173 -6.62 -9.78 9.93
CA ALA A 173 -7.43 -8.75 9.28
C ALA A 173 -7.83 -9.13 7.83
N LEU A 174 -6.89 -9.67 7.07
CA LEU A 174 -7.17 -10.14 5.70
C LEU A 174 -8.14 -11.32 5.69
N GLN A 175 -8.04 -12.25 6.64
CA GLN A 175 -9.01 -13.35 6.75
C GLN A 175 -10.44 -12.83 6.97
N ILE A 176 -10.62 -11.79 7.79
CA ILE A 176 -11.93 -11.14 7.95
C ILE A 176 -12.45 -10.59 6.62
N ILE A 177 -11.59 -9.91 5.84
CA ILE A 177 -11.99 -9.39 4.52
C ILE A 177 -12.46 -10.54 3.62
N TYR A 178 -11.69 -11.61 3.52
CA TYR A 178 -12.02 -12.78 2.68
C TYR A 178 -13.31 -13.50 3.10
N GLU A 179 -13.64 -13.52 4.39
CA GLU A 179 -14.90 -14.10 4.88
C GLU A 179 -16.12 -13.35 4.37
N TYR A 180 -15.99 -12.05 4.09
CA TYR A 180 -17.05 -11.19 3.55
C TYR A 180 -16.97 -11.02 2.03
N GLU A 181 -15.89 -11.43 1.38
CA GLU A 181 -15.75 -11.44 -0.10
C GLU A 181 -16.46 -12.65 -0.73
N VAL A 182 -17.62 -12.99 -0.22
CA VAL A 182 -18.47 -14.07 -0.70
C VAL A 182 -19.81 -13.49 -1.12
N PRO A 183 -20.35 -13.84 -2.31
CA PRO A 183 -21.62 -13.32 -2.77
C PRO A 183 -22.76 -13.47 -1.78
N GLY A 184 -23.47 -12.38 -1.57
CA GLY A 184 -24.58 -12.28 -0.61
C GLY A 184 -24.16 -12.18 0.86
N LYS A 185 -22.87 -12.02 1.15
CA LYS A 185 -22.35 -11.84 2.51
C LYS A 185 -21.61 -10.53 2.74
N SER A 186 -21.54 -9.65 1.72
CA SER A 186 -20.80 -8.39 1.83
C SER A 186 -21.27 -7.52 2.98
N ASP A 187 -20.34 -7.14 3.82
CA ASP A 187 -20.50 -6.06 4.80
C ASP A 187 -19.34 -5.07 4.64
N VAL A 188 -19.59 -4.04 3.83
CA VAL A 188 -18.59 -3.01 3.48
C VAL A 188 -17.98 -2.37 4.73
N ARG A 189 -18.78 -2.20 5.80
CA ARG A 189 -18.30 -1.61 7.04
C ARG A 189 -17.29 -2.52 7.75
N HIS A 190 -17.61 -3.81 7.91
CA HIS A 190 -16.70 -4.77 8.55
C HIS A 190 -15.40 -4.94 7.73
N MET A 191 -15.51 -4.96 6.41
CA MET A 191 -14.33 -5.06 5.53
C MET A 191 -13.44 -3.81 5.65
N ALA A 192 -14.03 -2.61 5.66
CA ALA A 192 -13.31 -1.37 5.89
C ALA A 192 -12.68 -1.31 7.30
N GLU A 193 -13.37 -1.82 8.33
CA GLU A 193 -12.84 -1.92 9.69
C GLU A 193 -11.63 -2.84 9.77
N ALA A 194 -11.68 -4.00 9.13
CA ALA A 194 -10.57 -4.93 9.08
C ALA A 194 -9.37 -4.32 8.34
N PHE A 195 -9.61 -3.65 7.21
CA PHE A 195 -8.55 -2.97 6.47
C PHE A 195 -7.94 -1.80 7.27
N GLY A 196 -8.79 -1.03 7.96
CA GLY A 196 -8.36 0.00 8.90
C GLY A 196 -7.48 -0.55 10.02
N LYS A 197 -7.84 -1.70 10.59
CA LYS A 197 -7.04 -2.37 11.62
C LYS A 197 -5.69 -2.85 11.09
N MET A 198 -5.65 -3.36 9.88
CA MET A 198 -4.40 -3.71 9.21
C MET A 198 -3.47 -2.51 9.06
N MET A 199 -3.98 -1.38 8.60
CA MET A 199 -3.19 -0.14 8.47
C MET A 199 -2.73 0.41 9.83
N GLU A 200 -3.57 0.33 10.86
CA GLU A 200 -3.19 0.67 12.23
C GLU A 200 -1.95 -0.13 12.67
N VAL A 201 -1.95 -1.44 12.46
CA VAL A 201 -0.82 -2.32 12.79
C VAL A 201 0.45 -1.93 12.02
N VAL A 202 0.33 -1.66 10.72
CA VAL A 202 1.45 -1.25 9.86
C VAL A 202 2.12 0.04 10.36
N PHE A 203 1.36 1.00 10.84
CA PHE A 203 1.91 2.27 11.32
C PHE A 203 2.39 2.21 12.79
N THR A 204 1.70 1.47 13.66
CA THR A 204 2.02 1.43 15.11
C THR A 204 3.02 0.35 15.48
N GLY A 205 3.30 -0.63 14.59
CA GLY A 205 4.31 -1.66 14.82
C GLY A 205 5.75 -1.14 14.86
N TYR A 206 5.99 0.08 14.36
CA TYR A 206 7.31 0.71 14.47
C TYR A 206 7.54 1.24 15.91
N ALA A 207 8.64 0.84 16.53
CA ALA A 207 8.89 1.04 17.97
C ALA A 207 8.72 2.50 18.45
N ILE A 208 9.15 3.49 17.64
CA ILE A 208 9.07 4.92 17.97
C ILE A 208 7.61 5.43 17.92
N ALA A 209 6.77 4.81 17.10
CA ALA A 209 5.37 5.19 17.02
C ALA A 209 4.59 4.96 18.33
N LYS A 210 5.11 4.13 19.23
CA LYS A 210 4.45 3.79 20.52
C LYS A 210 4.29 4.97 21.46
N GLU A 211 5.11 5.99 21.38
CA GLU A 211 4.96 7.22 22.18
C GLU A 211 3.68 7.99 21.83
N GLN A 212 3.20 7.83 20.60
CA GLN A 212 2.01 8.49 20.07
C GLN A 212 1.02 7.46 19.47
N GLU A 213 1.04 6.23 20.00
CA GLU A 213 0.30 5.07 19.44
C GLU A 213 -1.20 5.37 19.21
N ALA A 214 -1.83 6.07 20.13
CA ALA A 214 -3.25 6.40 20.02
C ALA A 214 -3.55 7.31 18.83
N SER A 215 -2.77 8.36 18.62
CA SER A 215 -2.96 9.32 17.53
C SER A 215 -2.57 8.70 16.19
N ILE A 216 -1.42 8.03 16.14
CA ILE A 216 -0.95 7.35 14.93
C ILE A 216 -1.87 6.20 14.54
N GLY A 217 -2.31 5.41 15.52
CA GLY A 217 -3.26 4.32 15.30
C GLY A 217 -4.61 4.82 14.77
N SER A 218 -5.16 5.88 15.36
CA SER A 218 -6.40 6.49 14.88
C SER A 218 -6.23 7.06 13.47
N PHE A 219 -5.12 7.76 13.19
CA PHE A 219 -4.80 8.25 11.85
C PHE A 219 -4.76 7.09 10.84
N ALA A 220 -3.96 6.06 11.11
CA ALA A 220 -3.75 4.95 10.20
C ALA A 220 -5.01 4.09 10.01
N ASN A 221 -5.79 3.88 11.07
CA ASN A 221 -7.07 3.16 11.00
C ASN A 221 -8.07 3.86 10.09
N ASN A 222 -8.24 5.17 10.24
CA ASN A 222 -9.15 5.95 9.38
C ASN A 222 -8.60 6.09 7.96
N LEU A 223 -7.28 6.21 7.77
CA LEU A 223 -6.64 6.17 6.47
C LEU A 223 -6.94 4.83 5.75
N GLY A 224 -6.79 3.71 6.45
CA GLY A 224 -7.10 2.40 5.91
C GLY A 224 -8.57 2.25 5.51
N ARG A 225 -9.50 2.67 6.37
CA ARG A 225 -10.93 2.66 6.03
C ARG A 225 -11.24 3.52 4.81
N TRP A 226 -10.63 4.70 4.73
CA TRP A 226 -10.77 5.59 3.59
C TRP A 226 -10.21 4.96 2.31
N LEU A 227 -9.01 4.37 2.37
CA LEU A 227 -8.39 3.66 1.24
C LEU A 227 -9.27 2.50 0.75
N TYR A 228 -9.83 1.70 1.65
CA TYR A 228 -10.73 0.61 1.28
C TYR A 228 -11.97 1.13 0.55
N MET A 229 -12.60 2.20 1.06
CA MET A 229 -13.80 2.76 0.46
C MET A 229 -13.56 3.36 -0.92
N ILE A 230 -12.44 4.07 -1.12
CA ILE A 230 -12.13 4.66 -2.42
C ILE A 230 -11.79 3.58 -3.45
N ASP A 231 -11.06 2.54 -3.04
CA ASP A 231 -10.67 1.42 -3.88
C ASP A 231 -11.90 0.62 -4.39
N ILE A 232 -12.89 0.34 -3.53
CA ILE A 232 -14.13 -0.35 -3.98
C ILE A 232 -14.95 0.50 -4.93
N LEU A 233 -14.89 1.83 -4.82
CA LEU A 233 -15.60 2.75 -5.71
C LEU A 233 -14.86 2.92 -7.05
N ASP A 234 -13.54 3.03 -7.02
CA ASP A 234 -12.73 3.18 -8.24
C ASP A 234 -12.80 1.94 -9.12
N ASP A 235 -12.70 0.76 -8.50
CA ASP A 235 -12.76 -0.53 -9.19
C ASP A 235 -14.19 -0.95 -9.60
N PHE A 236 -15.21 -0.22 -9.16
CA PHE A 236 -16.63 -0.61 -9.34
C PHE A 236 -17.01 -0.98 -10.78
N GLU A 237 -16.70 -0.12 -11.76
CA GLU A 237 -17.04 -0.39 -13.16
C GLU A 237 -16.19 -1.51 -13.77
N ASP A 238 -14.91 -1.54 -13.47
CA ASP A 238 -13.99 -2.56 -13.97
C ASP A 238 -14.32 -3.94 -13.42
N ASP A 239 -14.65 -4.04 -12.14
CA ASP A 239 -15.05 -5.29 -11.49
C ASP A 239 -16.39 -5.79 -12.04
N LYS A 240 -17.37 -4.88 -12.17
CA LYS A 240 -18.67 -5.20 -12.75
C LYS A 240 -18.52 -5.74 -14.18
N ASN A 241 -17.74 -5.06 -15.01
CA ASN A 241 -17.53 -5.45 -16.40
C ASN A 241 -16.76 -6.77 -16.54
N ALA A 242 -15.79 -7.00 -15.65
CA ALA A 242 -14.98 -8.22 -15.61
C ALA A 242 -15.66 -9.36 -14.84
N LYS A 243 -16.84 -9.14 -14.26
CA LYS A 243 -17.57 -10.09 -13.39
C LYS A 243 -16.71 -10.55 -12.21
N ARG A 244 -15.88 -9.65 -11.66
CA ARG A 244 -15.17 -9.86 -10.41
C ARG A 244 -16.07 -9.45 -9.24
N PHE A 245 -15.74 -9.97 -8.06
CA PHE A 245 -16.40 -9.56 -6.83
C PHE A 245 -16.13 -8.07 -6.56
N ASN A 246 -17.18 -7.32 -6.26
CA ASN A 246 -17.12 -5.98 -5.70
C ASN A 246 -18.25 -5.85 -4.67
N PRO A 247 -17.96 -5.45 -3.42
CA PRO A 247 -18.95 -5.45 -2.37
C PRO A 247 -20.13 -4.50 -2.63
N ILE A 248 -19.93 -3.43 -3.39
CA ILE A 248 -21.01 -2.52 -3.80
C ILE A 248 -21.94 -3.21 -4.80
N CYS A 249 -21.38 -3.95 -5.77
CA CYS A 249 -22.16 -4.75 -6.71
C CYS A 249 -22.95 -5.85 -6.01
N ASP A 250 -22.36 -6.48 -4.99
CA ASP A 250 -23.00 -7.53 -4.18
C ASP A 250 -24.21 -7.01 -3.39
N LEU A 251 -24.23 -5.72 -3.03
CA LEU A 251 -25.39 -5.05 -2.46
C LEU A 251 -26.50 -4.74 -3.48
N GLY A 252 -26.36 -5.20 -4.73
CA GLY A 252 -27.34 -4.99 -5.80
C GLY A 252 -27.25 -3.62 -6.49
N ILE A 253 -26.22 -2.84 -6.20
CA ILE A 253 -25.99 -1.54 -6.86
C ILE A 253 -25.27 -1.78 -8.18
N THR A 254 -25.84 -1.27 -9.27
CA THR A 254 -25.32 -1.44 -10.63
C THR A 254 -25.00 -0.11 -11.32
N ASP A 255 -25.35 0.98 -10.67
CA ASP A 255 -25.18 2.35 -11.18
C ASP A 255 -24.08 3.07 -10.39
N ARG A 256 -23.13 3.75 -11.09
CA ARG A 256 -21.96 4.38 -10.48
C ARG A 256 -22.35 5.58 -9.60
N ASP A 257 -23.36 6.35 -9.97
CA ASP A 257 -23.77 7.50 -9.16
C ASP A 257 -24.35 7.03 -7.83
N LYS A 258 -25.16 5.95 -7.85
CA LYS A 258 -25.65 5.32 -6.61
C LYS A 258 -24.54 4.69 -5.78
N ALA A 259 -23.52 4.11 -6.42
CA ALA A 259 -22.34 3.60 -5.73
C ALA A 259 -21.58 4.74 -5.04
N LYS A 260 -21.43 5.88 -5.71
CA LYS A 260 -20.83 7.09 -5.15
C LYS A 260 -21.66 7.63 -3.98
N ASP A 261 -22.97 7.78 -4.14
CA ASP A 261 -23.87 8.25 -3.07
C ASP A 261 -23.81 7.38 -1.81
N LEU A 262 -23.59 6.06 -1.97
CA LEU A 262 -23.42 5.14 -0.86
C LEU A 262 -22.10 5.35 -0.11
N VAL A 263 -20.99 5.57 -0.84
CA VAL A 263 -19.63 5.55 -0.29
C VAL A 263 -19.18 6.94 0.17
N GLU A 264 -19.61 7.99 -0.51
CA GLU A 264 -19.16 9.38 -0.29
C GLU A 264 -19.31 9.86 1.16
N PRO A 265 -20.43 9.62 1.88
CA PRO A 265 -20.54 10.02 3.28
C PRO A 265 -19.50 9.37 4.20
N ALA A 266 -19.18 8.09 3.95
CA ALA A 266 -18.15 7.38 4.70
C ALA A 266 -16.75 7.89 4.39
N LEU A 267 -16.46 8.23 3.12
CA LEU A 267 -15.19 8.84 2.72
C LEU A 267 -14.95 10.17 3.45
N TYR A 268 -15.94 11.06 3.48
CA TYR A 268 -15.81 12.32 4.21
C TYR A 268 -15.66 12.13 5.71
N PHE A 269 -16.39 11.17 6.28
CA PHE A 269 -16.29 10.86 7.70
C PHE A 269 -14.89 10.36 8.07
N TYR A 270 -14.37 9.34 7.35
CA TYR A 270 -13.03 8.80 7.63
C TYR A 270 -11.92 9.81 7.36
N LEU A 271 -12.04 10.62 6.31
CA LEU A 271 -11.11 11.71 6.05
C LEU A 271 -11.09 12.73 7.21
N GLY A 272 -12.26 13.10 7.71
CA GLY A 272 -12.38 14.03 8.84
C GLY A 272 -11.76 13.49 10.14
N GLU A 273 -12.03 12.23 10.48
CA GLU A 273 -11.46 11.58 11.67
C GLU A 273 -9.95 11.35 11.52
N MET A 274 -9.49 11.01 10.33
CA MET A 274 -8.07 10.89 10.01
C MET A 274 -7.34 12.21 10.23
N LEU A 275 -7.87 13.32 9.71
CA LEU A 275 -7.25 14.65 9.86
C LEU A 275 -7.21 15.11 11.31
N LYS A 276 -8.28 14.87 12.10
CA LYS A 276 -8.29 15.17 13.54
C LYS A 276 -7.17 14.41 14.28
N ALA A 277 -6.99 13.14 13.96
CA ALA A 277 -5.94 12.34 14.57
C ALA A 277 -4.55 12.79 14.12
N TYR A 278 -4.41 13.14 12.83
CA TYR A 278 -3.17 13.67 12.24
C TYR A 278 -2.68 14.92 12.94
N ASP A 279 -3.57 15.87 13.23
CA ASP A 279 -3.24 17.14 13.89
C ASP A 279 -2.69 16.96 15.31
N LEU A 280 -2.90 15.81 15.94
CA LEU A 280 -2.36 15.47 17.25
C LEU A 280 -0.95 14.85 17.18
N ILE A 281 -0.50 14.44 15.99
CA ILE A 281 0.81 13.78 15.82
C ILE A 281 1.92 14.82 15.80
N GLN A 282 2.92 14.60 16.64
CA GLN A 282 4.09 15.46 16.73
C GLN A 282 5.25 14.89 15.91
N PHE A 283 5.51 15.50 14.76
CA PHE A 283 6.67 15.18 13.93
C PHE A 283 7.89 15.98 14.39
N LYS A 284 9.05 15.37 14.34
CA LYS A 284 10.34 15.99 14.68
C LYS A 284 10.98 16.66 13.48
N LYS A 285 10.66 16.19 12.26
CA LYS A 285 11.20 16.70 11.00
C LYS A 285 10.24 16.42 9.84
N ASN A 286 10.48 17.02 8.68
CA ASN A 286 9.83 16.73 7.39
C ASN A 286 8.29 16.85 7.39
N LYS A 287 7.73 17.55 8.38
CA LYS A 287 6.27 17.70 8.53
C LYS A 287 5.64 18.30 7.27
N GLU A 288 6.30 19.26 6.63
CA GLU A 288 5.81 19.96 5.44
C GLU A 288 5.55 18.99 4.26
N ILE A 289 6.37 17.95 4.13
CA ILE A 289 6.19 16.94 3.08
C ILE A 289 5.02 16.03 3.42
N ILE A 290 4.88 15.66 4.69
CA ILE A 290 3.77 14.83 5.17
C ILE A 290 2.46 15.61 5.06
N ASP A 291 2.43 16.89 5.45
CA ASP A 291 1.30 17.81 5.28
C ASP A 291 0.86 17.87 3.80
N ASN A 292 1.81 17.99 2.88
CA ASN A 292 1.53 17.99 1.45
C ASN A 292 0.81 16.71 1.00
N VAL A 293 1.28 15.54 1.45
CA VAL A 293 0.62 14.26 1.13
C VAL A 293 -0.77 14.19 1.75
N VAL A 294 -0.89 14.47 3.05
CA VAL A 294 -2.14 14.28 3.80
C VAL A 294 -3.21 15.28 3.40
N TYR A 295 -2.86 16.55 3.23
CA TYR A 295 -3.85 17.60 2.94
C TYR A 295 -4.10 17.83 1.45
N LEU A 296 -3.16 17.51 0.57
CA LEU A 296 -3.26 17.77 -0.86
C LEU A 296 -3.27 16.48 -1.69
N GLY A 297 -2.44 15.50 -1.35
CA GLY A 297 -2.27 14.27 -2.11
C GLY A 297 -3.47 13.33 -2.04
N LEU A 298 -4.09 13.17 -0.85
CA LEU A 298 -5.25 12.29 -0.65
C LEU A 298 -6.57 12.83 -1.21
N ARG A 299 -6.63 14.09 -1.63
CA ARG A 299 -7.85 14.75 -2.13
C ARG A 299 -8.03 14.69 -3.64
N ARG A 300 -7.17 14.00 -4.33
CA ARG A 300 -7.26 13.78 -5.79
C ARG A 300 -8.12 12.56 -6.07
#